data_d908d5ef34fd1ffc640076bab434ddf9
#
_entry.id   d908d5ef34fd1ffc640076bab434ddf9
#
_cell.length_a   1.000
_cell.length_b   1.000
_cell.length_c   1.000
_cell.angle_alpha   90.00
_cell.angle_beta   90.00
_cell.angle_gamma   90.00
#
_symmetry.space_group_name_H-M   'P 1'
#
loop_
_entity.id
_entity.type
_entity.pdbx_description
1 polymer ?
#
loop_
_entity_poly.entity_id
_entity_poly.type
_entity_poly.pdbx_seq_one_letter_code
_entity_poly.pdbx_strand_id
1 'polypeptide(L)'
;MSIKMVVLMRRLRARPDGAGASRLCGTCDESALRAALAARAANPGATVTALSAGPGISEDPVLRWALGAGADRAVRVDDNALLTVDYQGLGRALGGAARALGADLVFCGDRSEDEVQGAVGPAVAEALGIAHVTGAHDIKVAAGAATLTRREGGFVRTLRVRLPALLGVTSQAGAVLPPHDKQDQSKPIQALDLAAVGLSAAELKHRDRCLGKAHPVRVVRNATLVKDPDELVARLREDRLLG
;
A
#
# COMPACT_ATOMS: atom_id res chain seq x y z
N MET A 1 26.17 -2.80 3.51
CA MET A 1 25.08 -3.02 4.50
C MET A 1 23.92 -3.67 3.78
N SER A 2 23.32 -4.69 4.38
CA SER A 2 22.12 -5.37 3.85
C SER A 2 20.91 -4.45 4.04
N ILE A 3 20.12 -4.20 2.97
CA ILE A 3 18.94 -3.34 3.02
C ILE A 3 17.77 -4.15 3.59
N LYS A 4 17.18 -3.68 4.68
CA LYS A 4 15.97 -4.25 5.27
C LYS A 4 14.75 -3.53 4.70
N MET A 5 13.98 -4.22 3.89
CA MET A 5 12.77 -3.70 3.28
C MET A 5 11.53 -4.24 3.99
N VAL A 6 10.59 -3.36 4.28
CA VAL A 6 9.28 -3.70 4.82
C VAL A 6 8.22 -3.33 3.81
N VAL A 7 7.29 -4.25 3.56
CA VAL A 7 6.12 -4.01 2.69
C VAL A 7 4.87 -4.01 3.55
N LEU A 8 4.17 -2.89 3.58
CA LEU A 8 2.90 -2.80 4.27
C LEU A 8 1.83 -3.48 3.42
N MET A 9 1.18 -4.46 4.01
CA MET A 9 0.14 -5.26 3.37
C MET A 9 -1.16 -5.12 4.14
N ARG A 10 -2.28 -4.98 3.45
CA ARG A 10 -3.59 -4.92 4.07
C ARG A 10 -4.55 -5.88 3.39
N ARG A 11 -5.26 -6.66 4.19
CA ARG A 11 -6.36 -7.46 3.67
C ARG A 11 -7.52 -6.56 3.26
N LEU A 12 -8.00 -6.71 2.02
CA LEU A 12 -9.22 -6.03 1.58
C LEU A 12 -10.42 -6.54 2.38
N ARG A 13 -11.24 -5.62 2.84
CA ARG A 13 -12.53 -5.96 3.45
C ARG A 13 -13.48 -6.41 2.34
N ALA A 14 -14.19 -7.50 2.56
CA ALA A 14 -15.23 -7.94 1.64
C ALA A 14 -16.28 -6.82 1.49
N ARG A 15 -16.59 -6.48 0.25
CA ARG A 15 -17.67 -5.51 -0.02
C ARG A 15 -19.03 -6.17 0.22
N PRO A 16 -20.04 -5.42 0.67
CA PRO A 16 -21.40 -5.95 0.88
C PRO A 16 -22.01 -6.58 -0.39
N ASP A 17 -21.59 -6.13 -1.57
CA ASP A 17 -22.04 -6.63 -2.88
C ASP A 17 -21.27 -7.87 -3.36
N GLY A 18 -20.36 -8.40 -2.55
CA GLY A 18 -19.50 -9.55 -2.90
C GLY A 18 -18.41 -9.25 -3.92
N ALA A 19 -18.32 -8.02 -4.43
CA ALA A 19 -17.26 -7.65 -5.35
C ALA A 19 -15.89 -7.67 -4.66
N GLY A 20 -14.88 -8.24 -5.30
CA GLY A 20 -13.52 -8.33 -4.77
C GLY A 20 -13.27 -9.51 -3.82
N ALA A 21 -14.25 -10.40 -3.58
CA ALA A 21 -14.10 -11.54 -2.67
C ALA A 21 -12.96 -12.52 -3.02
N SER A 22 -12.48 -12.49 -4.26
CA SER A 22 -11.37 -13.35 -4.72
C SER A 22 -9.98 -12.76 -4.49
N ARG A 23 -9.88 -11.49 -4.09
CA ARG A 23 -8.59 -10.80 -3.91
C ARG A 23 -8.31 -10.56 -2.43
N LEU A 24 -7.10 -10.90 -2.01
CA LEU A 24 -6.65 -10.67 -0.63
C LEU A 24 -6.22 -9.23 -0.38
N CYS A 25 -5.60 -8.57 -1.36
CA CYS A 25 -5.14 -7.18 -1.24
C CYS A 25 -5.39 -6.38 -2.52
N GLY A 26 -5.18 -5.08 -2.44
CA GLY A 26 -5.32 -4.16 -3.57
C GLY A 26 -4.17 -4.26 -4.59
N THR A 27 -4.42 -3.81 -5.82
CA THR A 27 -3.41 -3.77 -6.91
C THR A 27 -2.18 -2.94 -6.55
N CYS A 28 -2.35 -1.87 -5.77
CA CYS A 28 -1.24 -1.06 -5.30
C CYS A 28 -0.37 -1.82 -4.30
N ASP A 29 -0.96 -2.63 -3.40
CA ASP A 29 -0.21 -3.47 -2.46
C ASP A 29 0.55 -4.58 -3.19
N GLU A 30 -0.06 -5.21 -4.20
CA GLU A 30 0.63 -6.15 -5.08
C GLU A 30 1.83 -5.49 -5.77
N SER A 31 1.66 -4.25 -6.26
CA SER A 31 2.73 -3.49 -6.89
C SER A 31 3.83 -3.13 -5.91
N ALA A 32 3.49 -2.81 -4.66
CA ALA A 32 4.45 -2.56 -3.59
C ALA A 32 5.29 -3.81 -3.27
N LEU A 33 4.64 -4.97 -3.15
CA LEU A 33 5.33 -6.24 -2.94
C LEU A 33 6.26 -6.57 -4.13
N ARG A 34 5.77 -6.39 -5.37
CA ARG A 34 6.56 -6.59 -6.59
C ARG A 34 7.80 -5.68 -6.61
N ALA A 35 7.65 -4.41 -6.24
CA ALA A 35 8.75 -3.45 -6.15
C ALA A 35 9.82 -3.88 -5.13
N ALA A 36 9.39 -4.34 -3.95
CA ALA A 36 10.30 -4.81 -2.91
C ALA A 36 11.05 -6.08 -3.34
N LEU A 37 10.37 -7.04 -3.95
CA LEU A 37 10.99 -8.28 -4.46
C LEU A 37 11.99 -7.99 -5.58
N ALA A 38 11.67 -7.07 -6.49
CA ALA A 38 12.58 -6.63 -7.54
C ALA A 38 13.81 -5.91 -6.95
N ALA A 39 13.59 -5.04 -5.97
CA ALA A 39 14.68 -4.37 -5.25
C ALA A 39 15.59 -5.37 -4.51
N ARG A 40 15.02 -6.40 -3.86
CA ARG A 40 15.79 -7.46 -3.22
C ARG A 40 16.66 -8.22 -4.23
N ALA A 41 16.07 -8.59 -5.37
CA ALA A 41 16.82 -9.32 -6.41
C ALA A 41 18.02 -8.51 -6.95
N ALA A 42 17.91 -7.19 -7.01
CA ALA A 42 18.96 -6.28 -7.44
C ALA A 42 20.00 -5.95 -6.34
N ASN A 43 19.74 -6.31 -5.08
CA ASN A 43 20.60 -5.98 -3.94
C ASN A 43 20.89 -7.25 -3.10
N PRO A 44 21.99 -7.98 -3.41
CA PRO A 44 22.34 -9.20 -2.69
C PRO A 44 22.43 -8.98 -1.17
N GLY A 45 21.82 -9.88 -0.41
CA GLY A 45 21.75 -9.81 1.05
C GLY A 45 20.59 -8.93 1.59
N ALA A 46 19.86 -8.23 0.73
CA ALA A 46 18.65 -7.51 1.16
C ALA A 46 17.52 -8.48 1.53
N THR A 47 16.66 -8.05 2.44
CA THR A 47 15.51 -8.84 2.93
C THR A 47 14.20 -8.09 2.76
N VAL A 48 13.10 -8.84 2.55
CA VAL A 48 11.74 -8.32 2.45
C VAL A 48 10.88 -8.91 3.56
N THR A 49 10.33 -8.06 4.42
CA THR A 49 9.37 -8.44 5.44
C THR A 49 7.99 -7.88 5.09
N ALA A 50 6.99 -8.75 4.94
CA ALA A 50 5.60 -8.34 4.83
C ALA A 50 5.08 -7.97 6.23
N LEU A 51 4.48 -6.78 6.37
CA LEU A 51 3.98 -6.25 7.63
C LEU A 51 2.52 -5.86 7.48
N SER A 52 1.69 -6.33 8.41
CA SER A 52 0.29 -5.90 8.56
C SER A 52 -0.04 -5.56 10.00
N ALA A 53 -1.19 -4.97 10.25
CA ALA A 53 -1.68 -4.66 11.58
C ALA A 53 -3.19 -4.89 11.65
N GLY A 54 -3.62 -5.67 12.63
CA GLY A 54 -5.02 -6.02 12.85
C GLY A 54 -5.17 -7.05 13.98
N PRO A 55 -6.38 -7.21 14.50
CA PRO A 55 -6.62 -8.12 15.62
C PRO A 55 -6.61 -9.58 15.19
N GLY A 56 -6.02 -10.41 16.02
CA GLY A 56 -5.99 -11.86 15.82
C GLY A 56 -5.39 -12.25 14.47
N ILE A 57 -5.98 -13.22 13.81
CA ILE A 57 -5.48 -13.76 12.54
C ILE A 57 -6.13 -13.14 11.30
N SER A 58 -6.79 -11.99 11.44
CA SER A 58 -7.55 -11.35 10.34
C SER A 58 -6.67 -11.03 9.13
N GLU A 59 -5.42 -10.66 9.36
CA GLU A 59 -4.45 -10.27 8.33
C GLU A 59 -3.58 -11.45 7.84
N ASP A 60 -3.67 -12.62 8.47
CA ASP A 60 -2.85 -13.78 8.13
C ASP A 60 -2.96 -14.21 6.66
N PRO A 61 -4.14 -14.23 6.03
CA PRO A 61 -4.22 -14.64 4.62
C PRO A 61 -3.36 -13.81 3.68
N VAL A 62 -3.32 -12.48 3.84
CA VAL A 62 -2.51 -11.61 2.98
C VAL A 62 -1.02 -11.77 3.28
N LEU A 63 -0.65 -11.98 4.54
CA LEU A 63 0.72 -12.24 4.94
C LEU A 63 1.22 -13.61 4.44
N ARG A 64 0.40 -14.65 4.51
CA ARG A 64 0.66 -15.98 3.95
C ARG A 64 0.86 -15.93 2.44
N TRP A 65 0.03 -15.15 1.75
CA TRP A 65 0.22 -14.93 0.32
C TRP A 65 1.52 -14.20 0.02
N ALA A 66 1.86 -13.15 0.77
CA ALA A 66 3.13 -12.42 0.58
C ALA A 66 4.35 -13.35 0.78
N LEU A 67 4.29 -14.29 1.75
CA LEU A 67 5.31 -15.32 1.92
C LEU A 67 5.38 -16.26 0.69
N GLY A 68 4.23 -16.70 0.19
CA GLY A 68 4.13 -17.51 -1.04
C GLY A 68 4.63 -16.78 -2.28
N ALA A 69 4.49 -15.46 -2.33
CA ALA A 69 5.02 -14.61 -3.38
C ALA A 69 6.54 -14.37 -3.27
N GLY A 70 7.15 -14.76 -2.15
CA GLY A 70 8.60 -14.71 -1.97
C GLY A 70 9.10 -13.74 -0.91
N ALA A 71 8.25 -13.18 -0.06
CA ALA A 71 8.72 -12.45 1.11
C ALA A 71 9.52 -13.39 2.05
N ASP A 72 10.57 -12.86 2.67
CA ASP A 72 11.43 -13.65 3.54
C ASP A 72 10.77 -13.90 4.90
N ARG A 73 10.02 -12.90 5.40
CA ARG A 73 9.36 -12.93 6.70
C ARG A 73 7.98 -12.26 6.61
N ALA A 74 7.11 -12.62 7.54
CA ALA A 74 5.84 -11.96 7.76
C ALA A 74 5.67 -11.60 9.24
N VAL A 75 5.17 -10.39 9.49
CA VAL A 75 4.96 -9.83 10.82
C VAL A 75 3.58 -9.21 10.89
N ARG A 76 2.87 -9.43 11.97
CA ARG A 76 1.59 -8.81 12.28
C ARG A 76 1.69 -8.05 13.60
N VAL A 77 1.28 -6.79 13.62
CA VAL A 77 0.94 -6.11 14.87
C VAL A 77 -0.45 -6.57 15.30
N ASP A 78 -0.56 -7.18 16.46
CA ASP A 78 -1.77 -7.84 16.94
C ASP A 78 -2.29 -7.17 18.20
N ASP A 79 -3.40 -6.44 18.07
CA ASP A 79 -4.12 -5.86 19.19
C ASP A 79 -5.58 -5.53 18.83
N ASN A 80 -6.50 -5.74 19.76
CA ASN A 80 -7.91 -5.43 19.55
C ASN A 80 -8.17 -3.92 19.37
N ALA A 81 -7.33 -3.05 19.91
CA ALA A 81 -7.43 -1.61 19.71
C ALA A 81 -7.32 -1.22 18.23
N LEU A 82 -6.70 -2.08 17.39
CA LEU A 82 -6.57 -1.87 15.94
C LEU A 82 -7.89 -2.01 15.16
N LEU A 83 -8.95 -2.53 15.79
CA LEU A 83 -10.29 -2.62 15.15
C LEU A 83 -10.89 -1.26 14.78
N THR A 84 -10.61 -0.24 15.60
CA THR A 84 -11.30 1.06 15.55
C THR A 84 -10.34 2.24 15.40
N VAL A 85 -9.09 2.00 14.98
CA VAL A 85 -8.13 3.08 14.77
C VAL A 85 -8.39 3.84 13.47
N ASP A 86 -8.04 5.11 13.48
CA ASP A 86 -7.91 5.91 12.26
C ASP A 86 -6.56 5.62 11.54
N TYR A 87 -6.35 6.26 10.39
CA TYR A 87 -5.10 6.12 9.64
C TYR A 87 -3.88 6.59 10.44
N GLN A 88 -4.03 7.52 11.39
CA GLN A 88 -2.93 8.00 12.25
C GLN A 88 -2.54 6.94 13.29
N GLY A 89 -3.53 6.34 13.95
CA GLY A 89 -3.31 5.23 14.88
C GLY A 89 -2.67 4.03 14.19
N LEU A 90 -3.19 3.67 13.02
CA LEU A 90 -2.62 2.60 12.18
C LEU A 90 -1.19 2.95 11.73
N GLY A 91 -0.95 4.20 11.34
CA GLY A 91 0.39 4.70 10.97
C GLY A 91 1.40 4.59 12.10
N ARG A 92 1.00 4.90 13.34
CA ARG A 92 1.86 4.72 14.52
C ARG A 92 2.18 3.26 14.79
N ALA A 93 1.18 2.37 14.72
CA ALA A 93 1.38 0.93 14.96
C ALA A 93 2.34 0.32 13.91
N LEU A 94 2.08 0.56 12.62
CA LEU A 94 2.92 0.08 11.53
C LEU A 94 4.31 0.74 11.55
N GLY A 95 4.39 2.03 11.86
CA GLY A 95 5.66 2.76 12.00
C GLY A 95 6.50 2.24 13.15
N GLY A 96 5.89 1.98 14.31
CA GLY A 96 6.56 1.35 15.46
C GLY A 96 7.11 -0.02 15.11
N ALA A 97 6.32 -0.86 14.44
CA ALA A 97 6.77 -2.17 13.97
C ALA A 97 7.90 -2.08 12.93
N ALA A 98 7.80 -1.19 11.95
CA ALA A 98 8.85 -0.99 10.96
C ALA A 98 10.17 -0.51 11.61
N ARG A 99 10.09 0.35 12.63
CA ARG A 99 11.24 0.76 13.45
C ARG A 99 11.85 -0.40 14.21
N ALA A 100 11.03 -1.22 14.90
CA ALA A 100 11.49 -2.40 15.61
C ALA A 100 12.16 -3.44 14.70
N LEU A 101 11.72 -3.52 13.44
CA LEU A 101 12.33 -4.36 12.40
C LEU A 101 13.60 -3.74 11.81
N GLY A 102 13.91 -2.48 12.11
CA GLY A 102 15.06 -1.75 11.57
C GLY A 102 14.93 -1.49 10.08
N ALA A 103 13.76 -1.10 9.60
CA ALA A 103 13.48 -0.88 8.19
C ALA A 103 14.32 0.28 7.62
N ASP A 104 15.07 0.00 6.55
CA ASP A 104 15.76 1.01 5.75
C ASP A 104 14.85 1.57 4.65
N LEU A 105 13.93 0.74 4.14
CA LEU A 105 13.00 1.13 3.09
C LEU A 105 11.62 0.49 3.36
N VAL A 106 10.60 1.33 3.36
CA VAL A 106 9.22 0.89 3.50
C VAL A 106 8.50 1.07 2.16
N PHE A 107 7.82 0.03 1.71
CA PHE A 107 6.90 0.07 0.58
C PHE A 107 5.47 -0.04 1.08
N CYS A 108 4.55 0.68 0.48
CA CYS A 108 3.11 0.49 0.67
C CYS A 108 2.38 0.72 -0.64
N GLY A 109 1.15 0.23 -0.76
CA GLY A 109 0.25 0.69 -1.80
C GLY A 109 -0.01 2.20 -1.68
N ASP A 110 -0.05 2.92 -2.79
CA ASP A 110 -0.33 4.35 -2.80
C ASP A 110 -1.72 4.67 -2.22
N ARG A 111 -2.65 3.75 -2.43
CA ARG A 111 -4.02 3.82 -1.90
C ARG A 111 -4.65 2.43 -1.85
N SER A 112 -5.60 2.24 -0.94
CA SER A 112 -6.43 1.03 -0.90
C SER A 112 -7.60 1.13 -1.89
N GLU A 113 -8.13 -0.01 -2.32
CA GLU A 113 -9.30 -0.06 -3.22
C GLU A 113 -10.63 0.13 -2.48
N ASP A 114 -10.64 -0.08 -1.17
CA ASP A 114 -11.84 0.04 -0.33
C ASP A 114 -12.06 1.46 0.23
N GLU A 115 -11.02 2.11 0.77
CA GLU A 115 -11.15 3.43 1.40
C GLU A 115 -10.56 4.57 0.55
N VAL A 116 -9.64 4.28 -0.36
CA VAL A 116 -9.02 5.21 -1.33
C VAL A 116 -8.34 6.44 -0.70
N GLN A 117 -8.12 6.47 0.61
CA GLN A 117 -7.60 7.65 1.32
C GLN A 117 -6.13 7.94 1.04
N GLY A 118 -5.31 6.90 0.82
CA GLY A 118 -3.86 7.05 0.63
C GLY A 118 -3.10 7.64 1.82
N ALA A 119 -3.69 7.65 3.01
CA ALA A 119 -3.18 8.36 4.18
C ALA A 119 -2.26 7.52 5.08
N VAL A 120 -2.33 6.19 5.03
CA VAL A 120 -1.57 5.30 5.93
C VAL A 120 -0.07 5.40 5.66
N GLY A 121 0.36 5.37 4.40
CA GLY A 121 1.78 5.50 4.04
C GLY A 121 2.42 6.78 4.60
N PRO A 122 1.88 7.98 4.30
CA PRO A 122 2.34 9.23 4.91
C PRO A 122 2.34 9.21 6.44
N ALA A 123 1.31 8.64 7.08
CA ALA A 123 1.25 8.54 8.55
C ALA A 123 2.35 7.62 9.12
N VAL A 124 2.70 6.54 8.43
CA VAL A 124 3.84 5.67 8.80
C VAL A 124 5.15 6.41 8.66
N ALA A 125 5.35 7.16 7.57
CA ALA A 125 6.57 7.93 7.34
C ALA A 125 6.76 9.02 8.39
N GLU A 126 5.68 9.71 8.78
CA GLU A 126 5.67 10.68 9.87
C GLU A 126 6.05 10.01 11.20
N ALA A 127 5.43 8.88 11.55
CA ALA A 127 5.74 8.13 12.76
C ALA A 127 7.22 7.66 12.82
N LEU A 128 7.83 7.41 11.66
CA LEU A 128 9.23 7.02 11.54
C LEU A 128 10.19 8.23 11.50
N GLY A 129 9.71 9.42 11.15
CA GLY A 129 10.54 10.60 10.89
C GLY A 129 11.39 10.47 9.63
N ILE A 130 10.85 9.83 8.56
CA ILE A 130 11.58 9.58 7.31
C ILE A 130 10.91 10.26 6.11
N ALA A 131 11.68 10.43 5.04
CA ALA A 131 11.15 10.94 3.79
C ALA A 131 10.12 9.98 3.19
N HIS A 132 9.06 10.52 2.53
CA HIS A 132 8.14 9.69 1.77
C HIS A 132 7.85 10.26 0.39
N VAL A 133 7.55 9.38 -0.55
CA VAL A 133 7.08 9.71 -1.90
C VAL A 133 5.91 8.82 -2.25
N THR A 134 4.79 9.44 -2.63
CA THR A 134 3.59 8.76 -3.13
C THR A 134 3.53 8.78 -4.66
N GLY A 135 2.70 7.94 -5.27
CA GLY A 135 2.58 7.88 -6.73
C GLY A 135 3.81 7.30 -7.43
N ALA A 136 4.57 6.44 -6.75
CA ALA A 136 5.82 5.90 -7.27
C ALA A 136 5.60 4.82 -8.36
N HIS A 137 6.39 4.92 -9.43
CA HIS A 137 6.49 3.97 -10.52
C HIS A 137 7.97 3.66 -10.81
N ASP A 138 8.23 2.54 -11.50
CA ASP A 138 9.55 2.19 -12.06
C ASP A 138 10.69 2.33 -11.04
N ILE A 139 10.48 1.74 -9.87
CA ILE A 139 11.36 1.90 -8.72
C ILE A 139 12.62 1.05 -8.90
N LYS A 140 13.78 1.67 -8.71
CA LYS A 140 15.09 1.02 -8.64
C LYS A 140 15.79 1.42 -7.35
N VAL A 141 16.32 0.44 -6.62
CA VAL A 141 17.02 0.67 -5.34
C VAL A 141 18.49 0.29 -5.53
N ALA A 142 19.39 1.21 -5.27
CA ALA A 142 20.82 0.99 -5.32
C ALA A 142 21.57 2.05 -4.50
N ALA A 143 22.74 1.68 -3.99
CA ALA A 143 23.69 2.61 -3.32
C ALA A 143 23.02 3.51 -2.26
N GLY A 144 22.18 2.94 -1.39
CA GLY A 144 21.56 3.66 -0.29
C GLY A 144 20.48 4.69 -0.72
N ALA A 145 19.94 4.55 -1.92
CA ALA A 145 18.88 5.42 -2.43
C ALA A 145 17.89 4.64 -3.31
N ALA A 146 16.68 5.15 -3.42
CA ALA A 146 15.69 4.73 -4.40
C ALA A 146 15.57 5.78 -5.50
N THR A 147 15.60 5.34 -6.76
CA THR A 147 15.26 6.17 -7.92
C THR A 147 13.93 5.67 -8.48
N LEU A 148 13.02 6.59 -8.74
CA LEU A 148 11.67 6.27 -9.18
C LEU A 148 11.14 7.33 -10.14
N THR A 149 10.09 7.02 -10.89
CA THR A 149 9.31 7.99 -11.64
C THR A 149 8.00 8.30 -10.92
N ARG A 150 7.51 9.53 -11.12
CA ARG A 150 6.20 9.99 -10.63
C ARG A 150 5.53 10.82 -11.72
N ARG A 151 4.23 10.60 -11.92
CA ARG A 151 3.41 11.42 -12.82
C ARG A 151 2.66 12.47 -12.01
N GLU A 152 2.82 13.74 -12.38
CA GLU A 152 2.21 14.86 -11.69
C GLU A 152 1.96 16.04 -12.64
N GLY A 153 0.69 16.49 -12.73
CA GLY A 153 0.34 17.66 -13.54
C GLY A 153 0.72 17.56 -15.02
N GLY A 154 0.61 16.36 -15.62
CA GLY A 154 1.01 16.13 -17.01
C GLY A 154 2.51 15.88 -17.23
N PHE A 155 3.33 16.00 -16.19
CA PHE A 155 4.77 15.74 -16.24
C PHE A 155 5.13 14.36 -15.69
N VAL A 156 6.21 13.79 -16.22
CA VAL A 156 6.90 12.64 -15.64
C VAL A 156 8.18 13.15 -14.97
N ARG A 157 8.29 12.96 -13.66
CA ARG A 157 9.45 13.37 -12.89
C ARG A 157 10.24 12.16 -12.45
N THR A 158 11.56 12.21 -12.58
CA THR A 158 12.47 11.23 -11.97
C THR A 158 12.95 11.80 -10.64
N LEU A 159 12.74 11.03 -9.58
CA LEU A 159 13.13 11.38 -8.21
C LEU A 159 14.18 10.42 -7.71
N ARG A 160 15.12 10.92 -6.92
CA ARG A 160 16.08 10.13 -6.16
C ARG A 160 15.93 10.44 -4.67
N VAL A 161 15.61 9.44 -3.89
CA VAL A 161 15.33 9.54 -2.45
C VAL A 161 16.38 8.74 -1.69
N ARG A 162 17.04 9.36 -0.73
CA ARG A 162 17.99 8.67 0.17
C ARG A 162 17.22 7.83 1.17
N LEU A 163 17.80 6.68 1.56
CA LEU A 163 17.29 5.86 2.64
C LEU A 163 17.74 6.41 4.01
N PRO A 164 16.93 6.28 5.08
CA PRO A 164 15.65 5.58 5.09
C PRO A 164 14.52 6.40 4.43
N ALA A 165 13.57 5.68 3.79
CA ALA A 165 12.45 6.31 3.09
C ALA A 165 11.21 5.39 3.04
N LEU A 166 10.03 5.97 2.76
CA LEU A 166 8.82 5.25 2.43
C LEU A 166 8.36 5.58 1.01
N LEU A 167 7.97 4.56 0.24
CA LEU A 167 7.48 4.70 -1.12
C LEU A 167 6.04 4.16 -1.23
N GLY A 168 5.10 5.06 -1.57
CA GLY A 168 3.73 4.73 -1.95
C GLY A 168 3.67 4.34 -3.42
N VAL A 169 3.48 3.06 -3.71
CA VAL A 169 3.59 2.49 -5.05
C VAL A 169 2.22 2.45 -5.72
N THR A 170 2.11 3.09 -6.87
CA THR A 170 0.89 3.05 -7.69
C THR A 170 0.91 1.87 -8.65
N SER A 171 2.03 1.67 -9.34
CA SER A 171 2.26 0.52 -10.21
C SER A 171 3.75 0.19 -10.30
N GLN A 172 4.05 -1.07 -10.53
CA GLN A 172 5.42 -1.55 -10.73
C GLN A 172 5.39 -2.71 -11.71
N ALA A 173 6.13 -2.57 -12.79
CA ALA A 173 6.43 -3.69 -13.68
C ALA A 173 7.37 -4.68 -12.99
N GLY A 174 7.29 -5.96 -13.34
CA GLY A 174 8.15 -6.97 -12.76
C GLY A 174 7.56 -8.38 -12.86
N ALA A 175 8.08 -9.30 -12.04
CA ALA A 175 7.66 -10.68 -12.02
C ALA A 175 6.15 -10.81 -11.73
N VAL A 176 5.51 -11.77 -12.36
CA VAL A 176 4.13 -12.13 -12.07
C VAL A 176 4.08 -12.71 -10.65
N LEU A 177 3.23 -12.13 -9.81
CA LEU A 177 2.98 -12.67 -8.48
C LEU A 177 2.05 -13.88 -8.58
N PRO A 178 2.14 -14.83 -7.64
CA PRO A 178 1.25 -15.99 -7.64
C PRO A 178 -0.21 -15.57 -7.39
N PRO A 179 -1.19 -16.38 -7.82
CA PRO A 179 -2.59 -16.17 -7.45
C PRO A 179 -2.79 -16.12 -5.93
N HIS A 180 -3.83 -15.43 -5.46
CA HIS A 180 -4.06 -15.17 -4.03
C HIS A 180 -4.40 -16.42 -3.20
N ASP A 181 -4.75 -17.52 -3.83
CA ASP A 181 -4.91 -18.84 -3.20
C ASP A 181 -3.58 -19.55 -2.89
N LYS A 182 -2.48 -19.11 -3.48
CA LYS A 182 -1.13 -19.65 -3.22
C LYS A 182 -0.52 -19.01 -1.98
N GLN A 183 -0.86 -19.61 -0.83
CA GLN A 183 -0.40 -19.15 0.48
C GLN A 183 0.65 -20.12 1.03
N ASP A 184 1.76 -19.57 1.53
CA ASP A 184 2.81 -20.36 2.19
C ASP A 184 2.44 -20.57 3.68
N GLN A 185 2.19 -21.83 4.04
CA GLN A 185 1.88 -22.23 5.41
C GLN A 185 3.13 -22.70 6.18
N SER A 186 4.28 -22.84 5.52
CA SER A 186 5.48 -23.43 6.13
C SER A 186 6.24 -22.42 7.02
N LYS A 187 6.16 -21.12 6.70
CA LYS A 187 6.85 -20.08 7.45
C LYS A 187 5.95 -19.52 8.54
N PRO A 188 6.50 -19.22 9.73
CA PRO A 188 5.73 -18.57 10.79
C PRO A 188 5.40 -17.12 10.48
N ILE A 189 4.24 -16.65 10.93
CA ILE A 189 3.93 -15.22 11.03
C ILE A 189 4.26 -14.81 12.46
N GLN A 190 5.17 -13.84 12.60
CA GLN A 190 5.52 -13.27 13.89
C GLN A 190 4.45 -12.29 14.35
N ALA A 191 3.84 -12.50 15.51
CA ALA A 191 2.95 -11.53 16.13
C ALA A 191 3.77 -10.59 17.04
N LEU A 192 3.50 -9.29 16.96
CA LEU A 192 4.01 -8.26 17.86
C LEU A 192 2.81 -7.60 18.55
N ASP A 193 2.84 -7.47 19.84
CA ASP A 193 1.89 -6.64 20.58
C ASP A 193 2.24 -5.15 20.51
N LEU A 194 1.38 -4.28 21.01
CA LEU A 194 1.62 -2.84 21.02
C LEU A 194 2.85 -2.45 21.84
N ALA A 195 3.13 -3.16 22.93
CA ALA A 195 4.30 -2.89 23.77
C ALA A 195 5.60 -3.17 23.01
N ALA A 196 5.66 -4.26 22.22
CA ALA A 196 6.80 -4.61 21.38
C ALA A 196 7.11 -3.56 20.30
N VAL A 197 6.11 -2.76 19.93
CA VAL A 197 6.27 -1.66 18.95
C VAL A 197 6.34 -0.29 19.63
N GLY A 198 6.46 -0.26 20.96
CA GLY A 198 6.66 0.95 21.76
C GLY A 198 5.39 1.80 21.91
N LEU A 199 4.21 1.19 21.90
CA LEU A 199 2.92 1.87 21.97
C LEU A 199 2.01 1.27 23.06
N SER A 200 1.04 2.06 23.47
CA SER A 200 -0.10 1.64 24.27
C SER A 200 -1.40 1.84 23.50
N ALA A 201 -2.46 1.13 23.86
CA ALA A 201 -3.78 1.28 23.27
C ALA A 201 -4.33 2.71 23.40
N ALA A 202 -3.93 3.46 24.42
CA ALA A 202 -4.32 4.85 24.62
C ALA A 202 -3.76 5.79 23.53
N GLU A 203 -2.59 5.49 22.99
CA GLU A 203 -1.94 6.28 21.94
C GLU A 203 -2.54 6.01 20.57
N LEU A 204 -3.31 4.94 20.43
CA LEU A 204 -4.03 4.58 19.19
C LEU A 204 -5.42 5.22 19.11
N LYS A 205 -5.86 6.00 20.12
CA LYS A 205 -7.20 6.60 20.11
C LYS A 205 -7.45 7.38 18.83
N HIS A 206 -8.65 7.16 18.30
CA HIS A 206 -9.19 7.92 17.18
C HIS A 206 -9.10 9.43 17.44
N ARG A 207 -8.53 10.16 16.52
CA ARG A 207 -8.48 11.63 16.55
C ARG A 207 -9.52 12.23 15.60
N ASP A 208 -9.91 11.49 14.58
CA ASP A 208 -10.93 11.90 13.63
C ASP A 208 -12.32 11.50 14.13
N ARG A 209 -13.29 12.40 13.99
CA ARG A 209 -14.69 12.15 14.30
C ARG A 209 -15.51 12.15 13.02
N CYS A 210 -16.16 11.03 12.71
CA CYS A 210 -17.17 10.99 11.67
C CYS A 210 -18.40 11.77 12.13
N LEU A 211 -18.65 12.91 11.51
CA LEU A 211 -19.81 13.77 11.84
C LEU A 211 -21.11 13.27 11.20
N GLY A 212 -21.02 12.40 10.20
CA GLY A 212 -22.16 11.83 9.49
C GLY A 212 -21.76 11.24 8.15
N LYS A 213 -22.68 10.51 7.56
CA LYS A 213 -22.58 10.02 6.19
C LYS A 213 -23.69 10.66 5.37
N ALA A 214 -23.35 11.25 4.23
CA ALA A 214 -24.32 11.77 3.29
C ALA A 214 -24.18 11.04 1.96
N HIS A 215 -25.31 10.74 1.34
CA HIS A 215 -25.28 10.29 -0.05
C HIS A 215 -24.85 11.46 -0.94
N PRO A 216 -23.95 11.26 -1.88
CA PRO A 216 -23.62 12.31 -2.83
C PRO A 216 -24.87 12.71 -3.61
N VAL A 217 -25.04 14.00 -3.84
CA VAL A 217 -26.13 14.50 -4.69
C VAL A 217 -25.94 13.85 -6.06
N ARG A 218 -26.97 13.15 -6.53
CA ARG A 218 -26.94 12.52 -7.85
C ARG A 218 -26.94 13.61 -8.91
N VAL A 219 -25.78 13.89 -9.47
CA VAL A 219 -25.69 14.74 -10.65
C VAL A 219 -26.17 13.91 -11.83
N VAL A 220 -27.31 14.29 -12.39
CA VAL A 220 -27.78 13.71 -13.65
C VAL A 220 -26.86 14.23 -14.75
N ARG A 221 -25.97 13.37 -15.22
CA ARG A 221 -25.15 13.67 -16.39
C ARG A 221 -25.97 13.30 -17.62
N ASN A 222 -26.24 14.26 -18.46
CA ASN A 222 -26.81 14.02 -19.79
C ASN A 222 -25.70 13.37 -20.64
N ALA A 223 -25.59 12.06 -20.54
CA ALA A 223 -24.64 11.31 -21.37
C ALA A 223 -25.29 11.05 -22.72
N THR A 224 -24.60 11.40 -23.78
CA THR A 224 -24.96 10.99 -25.16
C THR A 224 -24.21 9.71 -25.46
N LEU A 225 -24.97 8.65 -25.79
CA LEU A 225 -24.39 7.41 -26.29
C LEU A 225 -24.06 7.58 -27.77
N VAL A 226 -22.83 7.28 -28.14
CA VAL A 226 -22.37 7.27 -29.53
C VAL A 226 -22.30 5.83 -30.03
N LYS A 227 -22.52 5.62 -31.32
CA LYS A 227 -22.61 4.27 -31.90
C LYS A 227 -21.25 3.66 -32.22
N ASP A 228 -20.29 4.50 -32.52
CA ASP A 228 -18.96 4.10 -32.96
C ASP A 228 -17.91 5.21 -32.61
N PRO A 229 -16.60 4.90 -32.73
CA PRO A 229 -15.54 5.88 -32.48
C PRO A 229 -15.57 7.10 -33.43
N ASP A 230 -16.02 6.96 -34.66
CA ASP A 230 -16.04 8.06 -35.62
C ASP A 230 -17.09 9.10 -35.24
N GLU A 231 -18.27 8.66 -34.79
CA GLU A 231 -19.28 9.56 -34.20
C GLU A 231 -18.75 10.27 -32.96
N LEU A 232 -17.99 9.58 -32.10
CA LEU A 232 -17.39 10.19 -30.93
C LEU A 232 -16.41 11.32 -31.32
N VAL A 233 -15.51 11.05 -32.28
CA VAL A 233 -14.55 12.04 -32.77
C VAL A 233 -15.26 13.23 -33.42
N ALA A 234 -16.31 12.99 -34.23
CA ALA A 234 -17.10 14.05 -34.86
C ALA A 234 -17.73 14.98 -33.80
N ARG A 235 -18.35 14.41 -32.77
CA ARG A 235 -18.95 15.18 -31.67
C ARG A 235 -17.93 15.95 -30.86
N LEU A 236 -16.79 15.33 -30.52
CA LEU A 236 -15.74 16.02 -29.78
C LEU A 236 -15.14 17.21 -30.55
N ARG A 237 -15.12 17.14 -31.90
CA ARG A 237 -14.74 18.28 -32.76
C ARG A 237 -15.82 19.34 -32.78
N GLU A 238 -17.09 18.97 -32.89
CA GLU A 238 -18.23 19.87 -32.83
C GLU A 238 -18.26 20.67 -31.52
N ASP A 239 -18.00 19.97 -30.39
CA ASP A 239 -17.90 20.55 -29.05
C ASP A 239 -16.57 21.30 -28.82
N ARG A 240 -15.67 21.38 -29.82
CA ARG A 240 -14.34 21.99 -29.74
C ARG A 240 -13.44 21.44 -28.63
N LEU A 241 -13.61 20.16 -28.31
CA LEU A 241 -12.81 19.43 -27.35
C LEU A 241 -11.61 18.71 -28.00
N LEU A 242 -11.62 18.57 -29.32
CA LEU A 242 -10.50 18.14 -30.15
C LEU A 242 -10.19 19.24 -31.17
N GLY A 243 -8.89 19.55 -31.27
CA GLY A 243 -8.36 20.44 -32.30
C GLY A 243 -8.25 19.76 -33.66
#